data_3bf1155e308276dc6e85c17c096c98c5
#
_entry.id   3bf1155e308276dc6e85c17c096c98c5
#
_cell.length_a   1.000
_cell.length_b   1.000
_cell.length_c   1.000
_cell.angle_alpha   90.00
_cell.angle_beta   90.00
_cell.angle_gamma   90.00
#
_symmetry.space_group_name_H-M   'P 1'
#
loop_
_entity.id
_entity.type
_entity.pdbx_description
1 polymer ?
#
loop_
_entity_poly.entity_id
_entity_poly.type
_entity_poly.pdbx_seq_one_letter_code
_entity_poly.pdbx_strand_id
1 'polypeptide(L)'
;MPVWLMAQANADHIRWQDRRTLTWADYQGKADPDAGAAASTATYLSVEYNFKDGKLGYVITCSFSRSKSWGLTKNDYILSHEQGHFDIAEIFARRLYKKLKAYEFDKKNYQTDLRRIYEDITAEKEEMQNRYDRETNHSINKEKQAGWLEKIKIELKELEAFAGY
;
A
#
# COMPACT_ATOMS: atom_id res chain seq x y z
N MET A 1 -18.38 -18.09 8.54
CA MET A 1 -18.67 -16.64 8.54
C MET A 1 -19.75 -16.35 7.51
N PRO A 2 -20.75 -15.50 7.79
CA PRO A 2 -21.80 -15.23 6.79
C PRO A 2 -21.26 -14.46 5.60
N VAL A 3 -21.71 -14.84 4.39
CA VAL A 3 -21.26 -14.30 3.09
C VAL A 3 -21.40 -12.78 2.99
N TRP A 4 -22.38 -12.17 3.67
CA TRP A 4 -22.58 -10.71 3.67
C TRP A 4 -21.53 -9.95 4.48
N LEU A 5 -20.90 -10.54 5.49
CA LEU A 5 -19.75 -9.94 6.21
C LEU A 5 -18.49 -9.89 5.32
N MET A 6 -18.31 -10.89 4.46
CA MET A 6 -17.23 -10.88 3.46
C MET A 6 -17.48 -9.83 2.35
N ALA A 7 -18.74 -9.67 1.93
CA ALA A 7 -19.11 -8.66 0.95
C ALA A 7 -18.91 -7.23 1.49
N GLN A 8 -19.18 -7.01 2.78
CA GLN A 8 -18.96 -5.72 3.45
C GLN A 8 -17.48 -5.41 3.65
N ALA A 9 -16.67 -6.41 4.01
CA ALA A 9 -15.22 -6.27 4.11
C ALA A 9 -14.58 -5.96 2.74
N ASN A 10 -15.07 -6.59 1.66
CA ASN A 10 -14.66 -6.26 0.29
C ASN A 10 -15.12 -4.86 -0.15
N ALA A 11 -16.23 -4.33 0.38
CA ALA A 11 -16.71 -2.98 0.07
C ALA A 11 -15.86 -1.88 0.74
N ASP A 12 -15.24 -2.16 1.90
CA ASP A 12 -14.35 -1.21 2.59
C ASP A 12 -12.99 -1.05 1.91
N HIS A 13 -12.47 -2.12 1.31
CA HIS A 13 -11.15 -2.13 0.73
C HIS A 13 -11.17 -1.94 -0.79
N ILE A 14 -10.33 -1.03 -1.29
CA ILE A 14 -10.04 -0.86 -2.71
C ILE A 14 -8.66 -1.44 -2.97
N ARG A 15 -8.57 -2.52 -3.75
CA ARG A 15 -7.26 -3.05 -4.18
C ARG A 15 -6.69 -2.14 -5.27
N TRP A 16 -5.39 -1.86 -5.17
CA TRP A 16 -4.71 -1.00 -6.14
C TRP A 16 -4.85 -1.52 -7.57
N GLN A 17 -4.78 -2.83 -7.76
CA GLN A 17 -4.92 -3.49 -9.07
C GLN A 17 -6.33 -3.38 -9.67
N ASP A 18 -7.37 -3.27 -8.84
CA ASP A 18 -8.74 -3.10 -9.31
C ASP A 18 -9.04 -1.65 -9.67
N ARG A 19 -8.57 -0.73 -8.85
CA ARG A 19 -8.75 0.71 -9.04
C ARG A 19 -7.67 1.51 -8.34
N ARG A 20 -6.68 1.97 -9.10
CA ARG A 20 -5.58 2.79 -8.60
C ARG A 20 -6.05 4.16 -8.10
N THR A 21 -6.84 4.87 -8.90
CA THR A 21 -7.18 6.27 -8.64
C THR A 21 -8.21 6.40 -7.52
N LEU A 22 -7.85 7.12 -6.46
CA LEU A 22 -8.72 7.47 -5.35
C LEU A 22 -9.49 8.75 -5.63
N THR A 23 -10.62 8.89 -4.96
CA THR A 23 -11.44 10.11 -4.93
C THR A 23 -11.82 10.44 -3.50
N TRP A 24 -12.22 11.66 -3.21
CA TRP A 24 -12.68 12.03 -1.86
C TRP A 24 -13.92 11.27 -1.39
N ALA A 25 -14.70 10.68 -2.30
CA ALA A 25 -15.82 9.79 -1.94
C ALA A 25 -15.35 8.47 -1.30
N ASP A 26 -14.09 8.10 -1.49
CA ASP A 26 -13.49 6.90 -0.89
C ASP A 26 -13.08 7.10 0.57
N TYR A 27 -12.86 8.35 1.01
CA TYR A 27 -12.44 8.71 2.37
C TYR A 27 -13.65 8.82 3.29
N GLN A 28 -14.05 7.70 3.89
CA GLN A 28 -15.28 7.55 4.67
C GLN A 28 -15.04 7.48 6.18
N GLY A 29 -13.77 7.47 6.61
CA GLY A 29 -13.39 7.48 8.01
C GLY A 29 -13.76 8.77 8.71
N LYS A 30 -13.92 8.69 10.03
CA LYS A 30 -14.12 9.87 10.86
C LYS A 30 -12.84 10.68 10.91
N ALA A 31 -12.91 11.92 10.45
CA ALA A 31 -11.77 12.84 10.50
C ALA A 31 -11.38 13.18 11.95
N ASP A 32 -10.07 13.25 12.19
CA ASP A 32 -9.51 13.68 13.47
C ASP A 32 -8.94 15.10 13.31
N PRO A 33 -9.63 16.14 13.82
CA PRO A 33 -9.16 17.52 13.69
C PRO A 33 -7.87 17.81 14.48
N ASP A 34 -7.52 16.96 15.45
CA ASP A 34 -6.34 17.11 16.29
C ASP A 34 -5.12 16.33 15.76
N ALA A 35 -5.28 15.60 14.66
CA ALA A 35 -4.19 14.78 14.05
C ALA A 35 -3.04 15.61 13.44
N GLY A 36 -3.21 16.93 13.27
CA GLY A 36 -2.19 17.80 12.67
C GLY A 36 -1.98 17.57 11.16
N ALA A 37 -2.88 16.82 10.50
CA ALA A 37 -2.85 16.53 9.07
C ALA A 37 -4.17 16.95 8.39
N ALA A 38 -4.08 17.31 7.11
CA ALA A 38 -5.27 17.68 6.31
C ALA A 38 -6.12 16.47 5.92
N ALA A 39 -5.50 15.30 5.80
CA ALA A 39 -6.12 14.02 5.49
C ALA A 39 -5.23 12.88 5.99
N SER A 40 -5.72 11.65 5.90
CA SER A 40 -4.97 10.44 6.22
C SER A 40 -5.41 9.28 5.36
N THR A 41 -4.46 8.56 4.80
CA THR A 41 -4.67 7.40 3.94
C THR A 41 -4.19 6.12 4.64
N ALA A 42 -5.09 5.21 4.91
CA ALA A 42 -4.79 3.89 5.47
C ALA A 42 -4.62 2.86 4.36
N THR A 43 -3.41 2.32 4.24
CA THR A 43 -3.08 1.28 3.26
C THR A 43 -2.63 0.00 3.93
N TYR A 44 -2.92 -1.13 3.29
CA TYR A 44 -2.56 -2.45 3.76
C TYR A 44 -1.81 -3.22 2.69
N LEU A 45 -0.75 -3.89 3.10
CA LEU A 45 -0.01 -4.86 2.31
C LEU A 45 -0.06 -6.18 3.05
N SER A 46 -0.56 -7.22 2.41
CA SER A 46 -0.62 -8.56 2.98
C SER A 46 -0.16 -9.60 1.97
N VAL A 47 0.24 -10.76 2.48
CA VAL A 47 0.56 -11.94 1.68
C VAL A 47 0.00 -13.19 2.36
N GLU A 48 -0.68 -14.02 1.57
CA GLU A 48 -1.13 -15.34 1.98
C GLU A 48 -0.29 -16.39 1.24
N TYR A 49 0.24 -17.36 1.98
CA TYR A 49 1.04 -18.45 1.42
C TYR A 49 0.21 -19.73 1.34
N ASN A 50 0.42 -20.47 0.27
CA ASN A 50 -0.15 -21.81 0.11
C ASN A 50 0.89 -22.77 -0.46
N PHE A 51 0.65 -24.07 -0.27
CA PHE A 51 1.47 -25.13 -0.84
C PHE A 51 0.58 -26.04 -1.65
N LYS A 52 0.89 -26.18 -2.94
CA LYS A 52 0.19 -27.11 -3.83
C LYS A 52 1.23 -27.89 -4.61
N ASP A 53 1.10 -29.22 -4.58
CA ASP A 53 1.99 -30.15 -5.28
C ASP A 53 3.49 -29.91 -4.97
N GLY A 54 3.79 -29.59 -3.70
CA GLY A 54 5.16 -29.30 -3.23
C GLY A 54 5.72 -27.95 -3.67
N LYS A 55 4.92 -27.10 -4.29
CA LYS A 55 5.31 -25.76 -4.72
C LYS A 55 4.72 -24.70 -3.81
N LEU A 56 5.54 -23.69 -3.49
CA LEU A 56 5.10 -22.49 -2.79
C LEU A 56 4.28 -21.61 -3.74
N GLY A 57 3.04 -21.33 -3.34
CA GLY A 57 2.19 -20.30 -3.93
C GLY A 57 1.97 -19.15 -2.95
N TYR A 58 1.62 -18.00 -3.46
CA TYR A 58 1.32 -16.83 -2.64
C TYR A 58 0.32 -15.92 -3.34
N VAL A 59 -0.47 -15.21 -2.54
CA VAL A 59 -1.39 -14.15 -2.97
C VAL A 59 -1.02 -12.88 -2.22
N ILE A 60 -0.61 -11.85 -2.94
CA ILE A 60 -0.29 -10.54 -2.38
C ILE A 60 -1.50 -9.63 -2.57
N THR A 61 -1.80 -8.80 -1.58
CA THR A 61 -2.87 -7.81 -1.65
C THR A 61 -2.34 -6.46 -1.19
N CYS A 62 -2.46 -5.45 -2.06
CA CYS A 62 -2.26 -4.05 -1.73
C CYS A 62 -3.61 -3.35 -1.78
N SER A 63 -4.06 -2.77 -0.66
CA SER A 63 -5.38 -2.16 -0.57
C SER A 63 -5.39 -0.87 0.25
N PHE A 64 -6.36 -0.02 -0.06
CA PHE A 64 -6.76 1.18 0.67
C PHE A 64 -8.03 0.88 1.47
N SER A 65 -8.13 1.34 2.73
CA SER A 65 -9.34 1.21 3.55
C SER A 65 -10.13 2.52 3.54
N ARG A 66 -11.39 2.44 3.13
CA ARG A 66 -12.30 3.58 3.10
C ARG A 66 -12.66 4.05 4.51
N SER A 67 -12.99 3.13 5.41
CA SER A 67 -13.44 3.44 6.77
C SER A 67 -12.32 3.94 7.68
N LYS A 68 -11.06 3.66 7.35
CA LYS A 68 -9.88 4.11 8.10
C LYS A 68 -9.20 5.35 7.50
N SER A 69 -9.60 5.75 6.30
CA SER A 69 -9.07 6.93 5.62
C SER A 69 -10.05 8.10 5.73
N TRP A 70 -9.54 9.29 6.00
CA TRP A 70 -10.35 10.48 6.22
C TRP A 70 -9.71 11.73 5.62
N GLY A 71 -10.51 12.77 5.37
CA GLY A 71 -10.05 14.06 4.92
C GLY A 71 -10.79 15.22 5.58
N LEU A 72 -10.03 16.13 6.20
CA LEU A 72 -10.51 17.40 6.74
C LEU A 72 -10.57 18.46 5.64
N THR A 73 -9.49 18.59 4.87
CA THR A 73 -9.39 19.52 3.74
C THR A 73 -9.37 18.73 2.44
N LYS A 74 -10.43 18.89 1.65
CA LYS A 74 -10.65 18.10 0.44
C LYS A 74 -10.45 18.95 -0.80
N ASN A 75 -9.29 18.85 -1.43
CA ASN A 75 -8.97 19.43 -2.73
C ASN A 75 -8.04 18.48 -3.52
N ASP A 76 -7.87 18.74 -4.81
CA ASP A 76 -7.10 17.86 -5.71
C ASP A 76 -5.61 17.78 -5.33
N TYR A 77 -5.06 18.86 -4.78
CA TYR A 77 -3.67 18.89 -4.37
C TYR A 77 -3.40 17.97 -3.18
N ILE A 78 -4.25 18.03 -2.15
CA ILE A 78 -4.16 17.14 -1.00
C ILE A 78 -4.49 15.70 -1.43
N LEU A 79 -5.48 15.49 -2.30
CA LEU A 79 -5.78 14.17 -2.83
C LEU A 79 -4.58 13.56 -3.57
N SER A 80 -3.80 14.36 -4.28
CA SER A 80 -2.58 13.88 -4.94
C SER A 80 -1.52 13.41 -3.94
N HIS A 81 -1.41 14.05 -2.77
CA HIS A 81 -0.56 13.59 -1.67
C HIS A 81 -1.04 12.25 -1.14
N GLU A 82 -2.32 12.13 -0.84
CA GLU A 82 -2.93 10.91 -0.32
C GLU A 82 -2.84 9.74 -1.32
N GLN A 83 -2.99 10.02 -2.62
CA GLN A 83 -2.74 9.05 -3.68
C GLN A 83 -1.29 8.54 -3.65
N GLY A 84 -0.33 9.40 -3.33
CA GLY A 84 1.07 9.04 -3.16
C GLY A 84 1.28 7.95 -2.12
N HIS A 85 0.58 8.00 -0.99
CA HIS A 85 0.61 6.95 0.03
C HIS A 85 0.12 5.60 -0.50
N PHE A 86 -0.94 5.59 -1.31
CA PHE A 86 -1.46 4.36 -1.91
C PHE A 86 -0.50 3.80 -2.97
N ASP A 87 0.08 4.67 -3.78
CA ASP A 87 1.07 4.29 -4.80
C ASP A 87 2.39 3.79 -4.16
N ILE A 88 2.82 4.34 -3.02
CA ILE A 88 3.95 3.82 -2.24
C ILE A 88 3.65 2.40 -1.76
N ALA A 89 2.46 2.13 -1.24
CA ALA A 89 2.08 0.78 -0.83
C ALA A 89 2.18 -0.22 -2.00
N GLU A 90 1.78 0.17 -3.20
CA GLU A 90 1.90 -0.64 -4.42
C GLU A 90 3.36 -0.90 -4.82
N ILE A 91 4.25 0.09 -4.70
CA ILE A 91 5.69 -0.11 -4.93
C ILE A 91 6.20 -1.27 -4.07
N PHE A 92 5.82 -1.32 -2.80
CA PHE A 92 6.27 -2.38 -1.90
C PHE A 92 5.56 -3.71 -2.13
N ALA A 93 4.33 -3.73 -2.64
CA ALA A 93 3.69 -4.95 -3.11
C ALA A 93 4.48 -5.57 -4.28
N ARG A 94 4.90 -4.77 -5.26
CA ARG A 94 5.75 -5.20 -6.37
C ARG A 94 7.14 -5.65 -5.92
N ARG A 95 7.74 -4.94 -4.96
CA ARG A 95 9.03 -5.35 -4.36
C ARG A 95 8.90 -6.67 -3.60
N LEU A 96 7.80 -6.87 -2.86
CA LEU A 96 7.51 -8.14 -2.20
C LEU A 96 7.39 -9.27 -3.23
N TYR A 97 6.61 -9.05 -4.29
CA TYR A 97 6.48 -10.03 -5.38
C TYR A 97 7.83 -10.37 -6.01
N LYS A 98 8.66 -9.37 -6.30
CA LYS A 98 10.01 -9.56 -6.83
C LYS A 98 10.88 -10.43 -5.91
N LYS A 99 10.87 -10.17 -4.60
CA LYS A 99 11.61 -10.96 -3.60
C LYS A 99 11.08 -12.39 -3.51
N LEU A 100 9.76 -12.59 -3.47
CA LEU A 100 9.15 -13.92 -3.40
C LEU A 100 9.38 -14.73 -4.69
N LYS A 101 9.36 -14.08 -5.85
CA LYS A 101 9.65 -14.74 -7.13
C LYS A 101 11.11 -15.21 -7.24
N ALA A 102 12.04 -14.52 -6.60
CA ALA A 102 13.45 -14.88 -6.56
C ALA A 102 13.80 -15.83 -5.41
N TYR A 103 12.86 -16.10 -4.49
CA TYR A 103 13.10 -16.95 -3.35
C TYR A 103 13.21 -18.43 -3.77
N GLU A 104 14.32 -19.06 -3.42
CA GLU A 104 14.53 -20.49 -3.59
C GLU A 104 14.00 -21.24 -2.36
N PHE A 105 12.99 -22.07 -2.56
CA PHE A 105 12.29 -22.76 -1.47
C PHE A 105 13.20 -23.70 -0.68
N ASP A 106 13.43 -23.38 0.59
CA ASP A 106 14.13 -24.25 1.56
C ASP A 106 13.12 -24.86 2.54
N LYS A 107 12.90 -26.16 2.44
CA LYS A 107 11.96 -26.92 3.29
C LYS A 107 12.25 -26.77 4.80
N LYS A 108 13.47 -26.50 5.21
CA LYS A 108 13.84 -26.36 6.62
C LYS A 108 13.57 -24.94 7.15
N ASN A 109 13.81 -23.94 6.34
CA ASN A 109 13.86 -22.54 6.79
C ASN A 109 12.75 -21.63 6.21
N TYR A 110 11.90 -22.14 5.27
CA TYR A 110 10.95 -21.31 4.53
C TYR A 110 10.05 -20.44 5.42
N GLN A 111 9.61 -20.92 6.57
CA GLN A 111 8.73 -20.14 7.46
C GLN A 111 9.47 -18.91 8.01
N THR A 112 10.71 -19.07 8.41
CA THR A 112 11.55 -17.98 8.90
C THR A 112 11.93 -17.02 7.78
N ASP A 113 12.29 -17.55 6.61
CA ASP A 113 12.70 -16.77 5.45
C ASP A 113 11.55 -15.92 4.90
N LEU A 114 10.36 -16.52 4.71
CA LEU A 114 9.17 -15.81 4.22
C LEU A 114 8.71 -14.73 5.20
N ARG A 115 8.76 -15.01 6.50
CA ARG A 115 8.46 -14.01 7.53
C ARG A 115 9.43 -12.84 7.44
N ARG A 116 10.74 -13.10 7.39
CA ARG A 116 11.76 -12.06 7.29
C ARG A 116 11.58 -11.22 6.02
N ILE A 117 11.33 -11.86 4.86
CA ILE A 117 11.08 -11.14 3.61
C ILE A 117 9.90 -10.16 3.78
N TYR A 118 8.82 -10.61 4.39
CA TYR A 118 7.64 -9.76 4.61
C TYR A 118 7.90 -8.64 5.62
N GLU A 119 8.54 -8.96 6.75
CA GLU A 119 8.90 -7.98 7.79
C GLU A 119 9.83 -6.88 7.24
N ASP A 120 10.87 -7.25 6.48
CA ASP A 120 11.78 -6.30 5.85
C ASP A 120 11.02 -5.37 4.88
N ILE A 121 10.16 -5.93 4.02
CA ILE A 121 9.36 -5.16 3.06
C ILE A 121 8.41 -4.20 3.76
N THR A 122 7.74 -4.65 4.82
CA THR A 122 6.80 -3.79 5.56
C THR A 122 7.53 -2.69 6.33
N ALA A 123 8.69 -2.98 6.90
CA ALA A 123 9.51 -1.97 7.56
C ALA A 123 10.04 -0.90 6.56
N GLU A 124 10.53 -1.33 5.39
CA GLU A 124 10.95 -0.41 4.32
C GLU A 124 9.76 0.46 3.82
N LYS A 125 8.56 -0.14 3.72
CA LYS A 125 7.33 0.58 3.34
C LYS A 125 7.00 1.67 4.34
N GLU A 126 6.96 1.35 5.63
CA GLU A 126 6.67 2.32 6.69
C GLU A 126 7.71 3.45 6.73
N GLU A 127 9.00 3.14 6.57
CA GLU A 127 10.03 4.17 6.50
C GLU A 127 9.85 5.11 5.29
N MET A 128 9.49 4.57 4.12
CA MET A 128 9.22 5.40 2.95
C MET A 128 7.97 6.27 3.12
N GLN A 129 6.89 5.75 3.71
CA GLN A 129 5.67 6.49 4.05
C GLN A 129 5.99 7.66 5.01
N ASN A 130 6.69 7.36 6.10
CA ASN A 130 7.08 8.36 7.10
C ASN A 130 8.03 9.43 6.52
N ARG A 131 8.93 9.03 5.63
CA ARG A 131 9.83 9.97 4.94
C ARG A 131 9.09 10.86 3.96
N TYR A 132 8.11 10.30 3.25
CA TYR A 132 7.24 11.06 2.34
C TYR A 132 6.50 12.17 3.11
N ASP A 133 5.84 11.82 4.21
CA ASP A 133 5.15 12.78 5.07
C ASP A 133 6.10 13.86 5.63
N ARG A 134 7.22 13.42 6.20
CA ARG A 134 8.20 14.33 6.80
C ARG A 134 8.79 15.31 5.80
N GLU A 135 9.19 14.85 4.61
CA GLU A 135 9.83 15.68 3.60
C GLU A 135 8.83 16.63 2.90
N THR A 136 7.59 16.19 2.72
CA THR A 136 6.51 17.02 2.16
C THR A 136 5.85 17.91 3.21
N ASN A 137 6.22 17.74 4.48
CA ASN A 137 5.54 18.37 5.62
C ASN A 137 4.02 18.18 5.54
N HIS A 138 3.57 16.92 5.39
CA HIS A 138 2.16 16.54 5.24
C HIS A 138 1.43 17.37 4.18
N SER A 139 1.96 17.41 2.97
CA SER A 139 1.47 18.17 1.81
C SER A 139 1.72 19.68 1.81
N ILE A 140 2.32 20.25 2.85
CA ILE A 140 2.58 21.71 2.90
C ILE A 140 3.69 22.12 1.94
N ASN A 141 4.76 21.31 1.83
CA ASN A 141 5.89 21.61 0.93
C ASN A 141 5.60 21.14 -0.50
N LYS A 142 5.11 22.05 -1.33
CA LYS A 142 4.67 21.77 -2.71
C LYS A 142 5.80 21.30 -3.63
N GLU A 143 6.98 21.88 -3.49
CA GLU A 143 8.15 21.49 -4.31
C GLU A 143 8.59 20.05 -3.99
N LYS A 144 8.72 19.74 -2.71
CA LYS A 144 9.05 18.37 -2.28
C LYS A 144 7.99 17.37 -2.69
N GLN A 145 6.72 17.71 -2.58
CA GLN A 145 5.63 16.84 -3.01
C GLN A 145 5.71 16.55 -4.51
N ALA A 146 5.93 17.55 -5.35
CA ALA A 146 6.07 17.34 -6.79
C ALA A 146 7.24 16.37 -7.12
N GLY A 147 8.39 16.55 -6.45
CA GLY A 147 9.53 15.65 -6.61
C GLY A 147 9.24 14.22 -6.15
N TRP A 148 8.51 14.06 -5.04
CA TRP A 148 8.11 12.74 -4.54
C TRP A 148 7.13 12.04 -5.48
N LEU A 149 6.12 12.75 -6.00
CA LEU A 149 5.14 12.17 -6.92
C LEU A 149 5.80 11.69 -8.22
N GLU A 150 6.77 12.44 -8.74
CA GLU A 150 7.55 11.99 -9.91
C GLU A 150 8.43 10.77 -9.58
N LYS A 151 9.09 10.75 -8.43
CA LYS A 151 9.85 9.60 -7.95
C LYS A 151 8.97 8.34 -7.84
N ILE A 152 7.80 8.44 -7.20
CA ILE A 152 6.84 7.35 -7.05
C ILE A 152 6.44 6.80 -8.43
N LYS A 153 6.14 7.68 -9.36
CA LYS A 153 5.77 7.32 -10.74
C LYS A 153 6.89 6.56 -11.46
N ILE A 154 8.15 7.03 -11.32
CA ILE A 154 9.33 6.36 -11.89
C ILE A 154 9.49 4.96 -11.28
N GLU A 155 9.43 4.82 -9.95
CA GLU A 155 9.58 3.53 -9.28
C GLU A 155 8.48 2.54 -9.67
N LEU A 156 7.23 2.99 -9.80
CA LEU A 156 6.13 2.15 -10.30
C LEU A 156 6.42 1.64 -11.72
N LYS A 157 6.98 2.49 -12.57
CA LYS A 157 7.33 2.11 -13.94
C LYS A 157 8.50 1.12 -13.98
N GLU A 158 9.54 1.34 -13.18
CA GLU A 158 10.69 0.42 -13.08
C GLU A 158 10.28 -0.97 -12.56
N LEU A 159 9.25 -1.04 -11.73
CA LEU A 159 8.69 -2.27 -11.19
C LEU A 159 7.49 -2.83 -11.99
N GLU A 160 7.25 -2.34 -13.22
CA GLU A 160 6.09 -2.76 -14.02
C GLU A 160 6.07 -4.25 -14.34
N ALA A 161 7.24 -4.86 -14.53
CA ALA A 161 7.37 -6.32 -14.72
C ALA A 161 6.87 -7.15 -13.53
N PHE A 162 6.67 -6.52 -12.37
CA PHE A 162 6.17 -7.12 -11.13
C PHE A 162 4.77 -6.64 -10.73
N ALA A 163 4.04 -5.98 -11.61
CA ALA A 163 2.69 -5.48 -11.34
C ALA A 163 1.60 -6.58 -11.38
N GLY A 164 1.91 -7.74 -11.95
CA GLY A 164 0.97 -8.87 -12.13
C GLY A 164 1.06 -9.93 -11.02
N TYR A 165 1.12 -9.52 -9.73
CA TYR A 165 1.10 -10.43 -8.57
C TYR A 165 -0.28 -10.90 -8.20
#